data_b3036049ff1f2c8cac0a4859e52d7b78
#
_entry.id   b3036049ff1f2c8cac0a4859e52d7b78
#
_cell.length_a   1.000
_cell.length_b   1.000
_cell.length_c   1.000
_cell.angle_alpha   90.00
_cell.angle_beta   90.00
_cell.angle_gamma   90.00
#
_symmetry.space_group_name_H-M   'P 1'
#
loop_
_entity.id
_entity.type
_entity.pdbx_description
1 polymer ?
#
loop_
_entity_poly.entity_id
_entity_poly.type
_entity_poly.pdbx_seq_one_letter_code
_entity_poly.pdbx_strand_id
1 'polypeptide(L)'
;MTGETEKSRDAIRIKEDGENQDQEQITVFQSACTALAATIGTGNIVGVATALTAGGAGALFWMWVCALLGMATAYAETSLGQKFRFRREDGTWICGPMIYMERGLKAPLLGIFYAGSACLASLGMGSMVQANSIQETLEYGFGVPPILGAGMISIC
;
A
#
# COMPACT_ATOMS: atom_id res chain seq x y z
N MET A 1 42.37 -32.25 -7.04
CA MET A 1 41.52 -31.85 -8.21
C MET A 1 40.08 -31.52 -7.87
N THR A 2 39.58 -31.76 -6.68
CA THR A 2 38.17 -31.53 -6.31
C THR A 2 37.87 -30.10 -5.79
N GLY A 3 38.83 -29.37 -5.29
CA GLY A 3 38.58 -28.04 -4.69
C GLY A 3 38.42 -26.89 -5.68
N GLU A 4 39.00 -26.99 -6.89
CA GLU A 4 38.83 -25.94 -7.92
C GLU A 4 37.48 -25.96 -8.60
N THR A 5 36.87 -27.14 -8.72
CA THR A 5 35.52 -27.30 -9.30
C THR A 5 34.43 -26.81 -8.36
N GLU A 6 34.63 -26.93 -7.06
CA GLU A 6 33.67 -26.45 -6.04
C GLU A 6 33.70 -24.92 -5.96
N LYS A 7 34.88 -24.33 -5.97
CA LYS A 7 35.07 -22.87 -5.96
C LYS A 7 34.52 -22.19 -7.22
N SER A 8 34.62 -22.89 -8.37
CA SER A 8 34.05 -22.42 -9.63
C SER A 8 32.53 -22.49 -9.65
N ARG A 9 31.94 -23.53 -9.04
CA ARG A 9 30.47 -23.66 -8.91
C ARG A 9 29.89 -22.62 -7.94
N ASP A 10 30.58 -22.34 -6.85
CA ASP A 10 30.13 -21.31 -5.91
C ASP A 10 30.23 -19.91 -6.52
N ALA A 11 31.28 -19.63 -7.30
CA ALA A 11 31.39 -18.36 -8.03
C ALA A 11 30.30 -18.18 -9.11
N ILE A 12 29.93 -19.26 -9.79
CA ILE A 12 28.83 -19.24 -10.77
C ILE A 12 27.49 -19.03 -10.06
N ARG A 13 27.22 -19.71 -8.94
CA ARG A 13 26.01 -19.53 -8.14
C ARG A 13 25.88 -18.09 -7.62
N ILE A 14 26.94 -17.52 -7.09
CA ILE A 14 26.94 -16.14 -6.59
C ILE A 14 26.67 -15.16 -7.74
N LYS A 15 27.15 -15.46 -8.95
CA LYS A 15 26.91 -14.62 -10.12
C LYS A 15 25.48 -14.77 -10.67
N GLU A 16 24.92 -15.97 -10.68
CA GLU A 16 23.53 -16.23 -11.04
C GLU A 16 22.55 -15.64 -10.02
N ASP A 17 22.85 -15.74 -8.72
CA ASP A 17 22.04 -15.13 -7.67
C ASP A 17 22.13 -13.59 -7.70
N GLY A 18 23.29 -13.01 -8.10
CA GLY A 18 23.45 -11.58 -8.31
C GLY A 18 22.67 -11.08 -9.55
N GLU A 19 22.74 -11.79 -10.65
CA GLU A 19 22.07 -11.42 -11.90
C GLU A 19 20.54 -11.57 -11.83
N ASN A 20 20.04 -12.56 -11.08
CA ASN A 20 18.61 -12.70 -10.78
C ASN A 20 18.11 -11.66 -9.77
N GLN A 21 18.95 -11.17 -8.85
CA GLN A 21 18.60 -10.07 -7.97
C GLN A 21 18.51 -8.74 -8.70
N ASP A 22 19.30 -8.51 -9.73
CA ASP A 22 19.24 -7.28 -10.53
C ASP A 22 17.98 -7.22 -11.42
N GLN A 23 17.39 -8.34 -11.79
CA GLN A 23 16.15 -8.38 -12.59
C GLN A 23 14.87 -8.14 -11.75
N GLU A 24 14.91 -8.34 -10.44
CA GLU A 24 13.78 -8.10 -9.52
C GLU A 24 13.83 -6.74 -8.80
N GLN A 25 14.89 -5.98 -8.95
CA GLN A 25 15.02 -4.67 -8.28
C GLN A 25 14.27 -3.58 -9.04
N ILE A 26 13.04 -3.33 -8.60
CA ILE A 26 12.29 -2.13 -8.98
C ILE A 26 13.15 -0.91 -8.60
N THR A 27 13.44 -0.04 -9.53
CA THR A 27 14.17 1.21 -9.27
C THR A 27 13.45 2.03 -8.20
N VAL A 28 14.20 2.78 -7.40
CA VAL A 28 13.65 3.66 -6.34
C VAL A 28 12.56 4.58 -6.90
N PHE A 29 12.74 5.07 -8.12
CA PHE A 29 11.76 5.91 -8.81
C PHE A 29 10.48 5.13 -9.15
N GLN A 30 10.60 3.93 -9.70
CA GLN A 30 9.44 3.06 -10.01
C GLN A 30 8.68 2.69 -8.74
N SER A 31 9.38 2.38 -7.66
CA SER A 31 8.77 2.10 -6.35
C SER A 31 8.01 3.32 -5.82
N ALA A 32 8.60 4.52 -5.92
CA ALA A 32 7.93 5.76 -5.51
C ALA A 32 6.70 6.04 -6.38
N CYS A 33 6.77 5.88 -7.69
CA CYS A 33 5.63 6.05 -8.59
C CYS A 33 4.50 5.06 -8.30
N THR A 34 4.85 3.79 -8.03
CA THR A 34 3.85 2.77 -7.68
C THR A 34 3.17 3.09 -6.35
N ALA A 35 3.94 3.51 -5.34
CA ALA A 35 3.40 3.90 -4.05
C ALA A 35 2.48 5.12 -4.17
N LEU A 36 2.86 6.14 -4.95
CA LEU A 36 2.02 7.31 -5.22
C LEU A 36 0.75 6.94 -5.97
N ALA A 37 0.84 6.11 -7.00
CA ALA A 37 -0.31 5.66 -7.77
C ALA A 37 -1.31 4.86 -6.91
N ALA A 38 -0.82 4.07 -5.96
CA ALA A 38 -1.67 3.33 -5.02
C ALA A 38 -2.32 4.23 -3.96
N THR A 39 -1.70 5.36 -3.62
CA THR A 39 -2.14 6.25 -2.54
C THR A 39 -3.07 7.36 -3.04
N ILE A 40 -2.84 7.87 -4.25
CA ILE A 40 -3.64 8.97 -4.83
C ILE A 40 -4.91 8.39 -5.45
N GLY A 41 -6.04 8.60 -4.80
CA GLY A 41 -7.35 8.22 -5.28
C GLY A 41 -8.34 9.39 -5.27
N THR A 42 -9.51 9.19 -5.87
CA THR A 42 -10.59 10.19 -5.89
C THR A 42 -11.01 10.62 -4.48
N GLY A 43 -10.94 9.72 -3.50
CA GLY A 43 -11.23 10.01 -2.09
C GLY A 43 -10.35 11.09 -1.49
N ASN A 44 -9.09 11.20 -1.92
CA ASN A 44 -8.18 12.25 -1.45
C ASN A 44 -8.62 13.63 -1.98
N ILE A 45 -9.09 13.71 -3.22
CA ILE A 45 -9.56 14.97 -3.83
C ILE A 45 -10.86 15.40 -3.18
N VAL A 46 -11.82 14.50 -3.08
CA VAL A 46 -13.13 14.77 -2.47
C VAL A 46 -12.97 15.07 -0.99
N GLY A 47 -12.13 14.35 -0.27
CA GLY A 47 -11.86 14.57 1.15
C GLY A 47 -11.25 15.96 1.42
N VAL A 48 -10.32 16.42 0.59
CA VAL A 48 -9.75 17.79 0.70
C VAL A 48 -10.81 18.84 0.39
N ALA A 49 -11.60 18.66 -0.66
CA ALA A 49 -12.67 19.58 -1.01
C ALA A 49 -13.71 19.70 0.12
N THR A 50 -14.13 18.57 0.69
CA THR A 50 -15.06 18.53 1.82
C THR A 50 -14.48 19.18 3.08
N ALA A 51 -13.21 18.94 3.37
CA ALA A 51 -12.53 19.56 4.49
C ALA A 51 -12.44 21.09 4.34
N LEU A 52 -12.20 21.58 3.11
CA LEU A 52 -12.17 23.01 2.81
C LEU A 52 -13.55 23.66 2.92
N THR A 53 -14.59 23.00 2.44
CA THR A 53 -15.96 23.53 2.52
C THR A 53 -16.48 23.57 3.94
N ALA A 54 -16.15 22.58 4.77
CA ALA A 54 -16.56 22.49 6.16
C ALA A 54 -15.71 23.33 7.12
N GLY A 55 -14.38 23.36 6.92
CA GLY A 55 -13.43 23.96 7.85
C GLY A 55 -12.76 25.26 7.37
N GLY A 56 -13.06 25.67 6.12
CA GLY A 56 -12.46 26.87 5.53
C GLY A 56 -10.94 26.80 5.36
N ALA A 57 -10.30 27.93 5.20
CA ALA A 57 -8.84 28.04 5.00
C ALA A 57 -8.01 27.45 6.17
N GLY A 58 -8.54 27.45 7.38
CA GLY A 58 -7.89 26.86 8.54
C GLY A 58 -7.70 25.33 8.44
N ALA A 59 -8.57 24.65 7.71
CA ALA A 59 -8.44 23.22 7.48
C ALA A 59 -7.15 22.86 6.75
N LEU A 60 -6.73 23.67 5.76
CA LEU A 60 -5.46 23.46 5.03
C LEU A 60 -4.24 23.50 5.95
N PHE A 61 -4.21 24.46 6.87
CA PHE A 61 -3.11 24.57 7.82
C PHE A 61 -3.02 23.30 8.69
N TRP A 62 -4.12 22.84 9.22
CA TRP A 62 -4.13 21.63 10.03
C TRP A 62 -3.82 20.37 9.21
N MET A 63 -4.25 20.31 7.96
CA MET A 63 -3.89 19.21 7.06
C MET A 63 -2.36 19.15 6.83
N TRP A 64 -1.68 20.28 6.69
CA TRP A 64 -0.22 20.32 6.58
C TRP A 64 0.46 19.82 7.86
N VAL A 65 -0.01 20.27 9.03
CA VAL A 65 0.53 19.78 10.31
C VAL A 65 0.33 18.26 10.43
N CYS A 66 -0.86 17.78 10.12
CA CYS A 66 -1.14 16.33 10.13
C CYS A 66 -0.27 15.57 9.12
N ALA A 67 -0.01 16.14 7.93
CA ALA A 67 0.84 15.52 6.93
C ALA A 67 2.29 15.36 7.42
N LEU A 68 2.85 16.37 8.09
CA LEU A 68 4.19 16.30 8.68
C LEU A 68 4.29 15.19 9.74
N LEU A 69 3.30 15.09 10.62
CA LEU A 69 3.25 14.02 11.62
C LEU A 69 3.04 12.65 10.96
N GLY A 70 2.19 12.60 9.93
CA GLY A 70 1.91 11.40 9.15
C GLY A 70 3.14 10.85 8.42
N MET A 71 4.03 11.74 7.93
CA MET A 71 5.30 11.31 7.32
C MET A 71 6.19 10.55 8.30
N ALA A 72 6.28 11.02 9.56
CA ALA A 72 7.06 10.33 10.58
C ALA A 72 6.49 8.94 10.89
N THR A 73 5.16 8.84 10.97
CA THR A 73 4.46 7.56 11.20
C THR A 73 4.68 6.60 10.03
N ALA A 74 4.50 7.07 8.79
CA ALA A 74 4.70 6.26 7.59
C ALA A 74 6.16 5.77 7.46
N TYR A 75 7.14 6.61 7.81
CA TYR A 75 8.54 6.22 7.85
C TYR A 75 8.80 5.12 8.89
N ALA A 76 8.23 5.26 10.09
CA ALA A 76 8.36 4.24 11.12
C ALA A 76 7.72 2.91 10.71
N GLU A 77 6.53 2.94 10.14
CA GLU A 77 5.84 1.74 9.64
C GLU A 77 6.62 1.04 8.54
N THR A 78 7.12 1.79 7.56
CA THR A 78 7.91 1.24 6.45
C THR A 78 9.21 0.63 6.95
N SER A 79 9.91 1.31 7.88
CA SER A 79 11.15 0.83 8.47
C SER A 79 10.94 -0.45 9.29
N LEU A 80 9.85 -0.52 10.07
CA LEU A 80 9.46 -1.72 10.80
C LEU A 80 9.08 -2.86 9.85
N GLY A 81 8.33 -2.57 8.81
CA GLY A 81 7.97 -3.53 7.77
C GLY A 81 9.20 -4.16 7.10
N GLN A 82 10.21 -3.36 6.77
CA GLN A 82 11.47 -3.83 6.19
C GLN A 82 12.29 -4.65 7.21
N LYS A 83 12.35 -4.20 8.45
CA LYS A 83 13.13 -4.87 9.50
C LYS A 83 12.60 -6.27 9.82
N PHE A 84 11.30 -6.46 9.84
CA PHE A 84 10.65 -7.72 10.21
C PHE A 84 10.16 -8.54 9.02
N ARG A 85 10.49 -8.12 7.77
CA ARG A 85 10.16 -8.91 6.58
C ARG A 85 10.86 -10.27 6.62
N PHE A 86 10.21 -11.27 6.08
CA PHE A 86 10.80 -12.60 5.93
C PHE A 86 10.43 -13.19 4.57
N ARG A 87 11.25 -14.12 4.12
CA ARG A 87 11.02 -14.83 2.88
C ARG A 87 10.26 -16.12 3.19
N ARG A 88 9.17 -16.34 2.51
CA ARG A 88 8.41 -17.58 2.57
C ARG A 88 9.14 -18.67 1.79
N GLU A 89 8.77 -19.94 2.01
CA GLU A 89 9.32 -21.09 1.27
C GLU A 89 9.10 -20.98 -0.24
N ASP A 90 8.05 -20.31 -0.68
CA ASP A 90 7.74 -20.00 -2.08
C ASP A 90 8.63 -18.90 -2.69
N GLY A 91 9.62 -18.39 -1.94
CA GLY A 91 10.49 -17.31 -2.40
C GLY A 91 9.91 -15.91 -2.27
N THR A 92 8.63 -15.73 -1.94
CA THR A 92 7.97 -14.43 -1.80
C THR A 92 8.34 -13.74 -0.50
N TRP A 93 8.54 -12.39 -0.56
CA TRP A 93 8.74 -11.58 0.61
C TRP A 93 7.42 -11.22 1.25
N ILE A 94 7.28 -11.50 2.53
CA ILE A 94 6.12 -11.10 3.33
C ILE A 94 6.54 -10.01 4.30
N CYS A 95 5.82 -8.89 4.26
CA CYS A 95 5.97 -7.79 5.19
C CYS A 95 4.58 -7.21 5.50
N GLY A 96 4.48 -6.46 6.59
CA GLY A 96 3.24 -5.79 6.94
C GLY A 96 3.08 -5.59 8.45
N PRO A 97 2.09 -4.78 8.86
CA PRO A 97 1.85 -4.47 10.27
C PRO A 97 1.60 -5.71 11.13
N MET A 98 0.84 -6.68 10.63
CA MET A 98 0.58 -7.93 11.35
C MET A 98 1.86 -8.70 11.68
N ILE A 99 2.86 -8.65 10.79
CA ILE A 99 4.12 -9.38 10.94
C ILE A 99 5.02 -8.76 12.00
N TYR A 100 5.19 -7.43 11.99
CA TYR A 100 6.02 -6.81 13.02
C TYR A 100 5.31 -6.78 14.39
N MET A 101 3.99 -6.83 14.45
CA MET A 101 3.26 -7.03 15.70
C MET A 101 3.46 -8.45 16.24
N GLU A 102 3.41 -9.45 15.41
CA GLU A 102 3.61 -10.85 15.79
C GLU A 102 5.08 -11.12 16.18
N ARG A 103 6.02 -10.73 15.33
CA ARG A 103 7.45 -11.04 15.53
C ARG A 103 8.20 -10.02 16.38
N GLY A 104 7.83 -8.75 16.30
CA GLY A 104 8.47 -7.68 17.06
C GLY A 104 7.95 -7.56 18.49
N LEU A 105 6.63 -7.50 18.66
CA LEU A 105 5.99 -7.45 19.97
C LEU A 105 5.73 -8.83 20.60
N LYS A 106 5.88 -9.92 19.84
CA LYS A 106 5.53 -11.29 20.27
C LYS A 106 4.07 -11.42 20.72
N ALA A 107 3.19 -10.63 20.13
CA ALA A 107 1.77 -10.58 20.46
C ALA A 107 0.92 -10.98 19.24
N PRO A 108 0.76 -12.29 18.96
CA PRO A 108 0.02 -12.78 17.80
C PRO A 108 -1.45 -12.33 17.80
N LEU A 109 -2.03 -12.18 18.98
CA LEU A 109 -3.42 -11.74 19.13
C LEU A 109 -3.63 -10.31 18.57
N LEU A 110 -2.66 -9.41 18.78
CA LEU A 110 -2.67 -8.06 18.22
C LEU A 110 -2.58 -8.09 16.69
N GLY A 111 -1.77 -8.97 16.12
CA GLY A 111 -1.68 -9.16 14.67
C GLY A 111 -3.00 -9.61 14.05
N ILE A 112 -3.68 -10.58 14.68
CA ILE A 112 -4.99 -11.08 14.24
C ILE A 112 -6.06 -9.97 14.34
N PHE A 113 -6.08 -9.23 15.45
CA PHE A 113 -7.03 -8.14 15.64
C PHE A 113 -6.82 -7.03 14.60
N TYR A 114 -5.56 -6.68 14.32
CA TYR A 114 -5.22 -5.72 13.27
C TYR A 114 -5.68 -6.21 11.88
N ALA A 115 -5.40 -7.47 11.54
CA ALA A 115 -5.81 -8.04 10.26
C ALA A 115 -7.33 -8.04 10.08
N GLY A 116 -8.08 -8.38 11.13
CA GLY A 116 -9.55 -8.32 11.12
C GLY A 116 -10.07 -6.89 10.95
N SER A 117 -9.51 -5.93 11.68
CA SER A 117 -9.88 -4.52 11.58
C SER A 117 -9.54 -3.95 10.20
N ALA A 118 -8.38 -4.29 9.63
CA ALA A 118 -7.97 -3.87 8.30
C ALA A 118 -8.88 -4.44 7.21
N CYS A 119 -9.32 -5.69 7.35
CA CYS A 119 -10.28 -6.32 6.45
C CYS A 119 -11.63 -5.58 6.46
N LEU A 120 -12.16 -5.27 7.63
CA LEU A 120 -13.40 -4.50 7.77
C LEU A 120 -13.26 -3.07 7.22
N ALA A 121 -12.14 -2.40 7.51
CA ALA A 121 -11.86 -1.06 7.00
C ALA A 121 -11.74 -1.04 5.47
N SER A 122 -11.13 -2.06 4.88
CA SER A 122 -10.99 -2.19 3.43
C SER A 122 -12.36 -2.30 2.72
N LEU A 123 -13.32 -3.00 3.30
CA LEU A 123 -14.67 -3.07 2.77
C LEU A 123 -15.38 -1.70 2.78
N GLY A 124 -15.19 -0.90 3.84
CA GLY A 124 -15.83 0.41 3.96
C GLY A 124 -15.14 1.52 3.17
N MET A 125 -13.81 1.64 3.28
CA MET A 125 -13.06 2.78 2.72
C MET A 125 -12.46 2.51 1.33
N GLY A 126 -12.16 1.26 1.01
CA GLY A 126 -11.43 0.93 -0.22
C GLY A 126 -12.23 1.12 -1.50
N SER A 127 -13.47 0.70 -1.50
CA SER A 127 -14.30 0.67 -2.73
C SER A 127 -15.46 1.64 -2.70
N MET A 128 -16.09 1.89 -1.55
CA MET A 128 -17.34 2.66 -1.48
C MET A 128 -17.17 4.14 -1.86
N VAL A 129 -16.07 4.77 -1.41
CA VAL A 129 -15.83 6.20 -1.72
C VAL A 129 -15.52 6.40 -3.19
N GLN A 130 -14.74 5.50 -3.80
CA GLN A 130 -14.41 5.57 -5.22
C GLN A 130 -15.64 5.29 -6.09
N ALA A 131 -16.42 4.27 -5.74
CA ALA A 131 -17.67 3.94 -6.43
C ALA A 131 -18.67 5.10 -6.37
N ASN A 132 -18.84 5.73 -5.22
CA ASN A 132 -19.70 6.90 -5.07
C ASN A 132 -19.25 8.08 -5.94
N SER A 133 -17.95 8.39 -5.96
CA SER A 133 -17.40 9.48 -6.78
C SER A 133 -17.59 9.24 -8.28
N ILE A 134 -17.44 8.01 -8.74
CA ILE A 134 -17.69 7.63 -10.13
C ILE A 134 -19.17 7.78 -10.46
N GLN A 135 -20.04 7.30 -9.57
CA GLN A 135 -21.49 7.41 -9.75
C GLN A 135 -21.95 8.86 -9.81
N GLU A 136 -21.50 9.72 -8.88
CA GLU A 136 -21.82 11.15 -8.91
C GLU A 136 -21.36 11.81 -10.22
N THR A 137 -20.18 11.48 -10.69
CA THR A 137 -19.65 12.02 -11.96
C THR A 137 -20.50 11.58 -13.15
N LEU A 138 -20.96 10.33 -13.18
CA LEU A 138 -21.85 9.82 -14.23
C LEU A 138 -23.24 10.47 -14.18
N GLU A 139 -23.77 10.68 -12.99
CA GLU A 139 -25.06 11.32 -12.80
C GLU A 139 -25.04 12.79 -13.23
N TYR A 140 -24.07 13.59 -12.73
CA TYR A 140 -23.95 15.01 -13.04
C TYR A 140 -23.43 15.29 -14.46
N GLY A 141 -22.53 14.44 -14.99
CA GLY A 141 -21.93 14.64 -16.30
C GLY A 141 -22.76 14.09 -17.47
N PHE A 142 -23.40 12.96 -17.29
CA PHE A 142 -24.10 12.23 -18.35
C PHE A 142 -25.58 11.99 -18.06
N GLY A 143 -26.10 12.41 -16.91
CA GLY A 143 -27.50 12.19 -16.55
C GLY A 143 -27.88 10.72 -16.35
N VAL A 144 -26.92 9.86 -16.06
CA VAL A 144 -27.15 8.42 -15.88
C VAL A 144 -27.82 8.19 -14.51
N PRO A 145 -28.97 7.53 -14.43
CA PRO A 145 -29.65 7.28 -13.18
C PRO A 145 -28.77 6.39 -12.25
N PRO A 146 -28.82 6.61 -10.92
CA PRO A 146 -27.94 5.94 -9.94
C PRO A 146 -27.94 4.42 -10.03
N ILE A 147 -29.09 3.83 -10.38
CA ILE A 147 -29.23 2.37 -10.50
C ILE A 147 -28.38 1.79 -11.64
N LEU A 148 -28.31 2.50 -12.78
CA LEU A 148 -27.50 2.07 -13.91
C LEU A 148 -26.01 2.29 -13.65
N GLY A 149 -25.64 3.39 -13.00
CA GLY A 149 -24.26 3.65 -12.60
C GLY A 149 -23.73 2.61 -11.61
N ALA A 150 -24.52 2.28 -10.59
CA ALA A 150 -24.17 1.23 -9.64
C ALA A 150 -24.03 -0.15 -10.30
N GLY A 151 -24.91 -0.47 -11.26
CA GLY A 151 -24.81 -1.70 -12.05
C GLY A 151 -23.54 -1.79 -12.89
N MET A 152 -23.14 -0.71 -13.55
CA MET A 152 -21.90 -0.66 -14.34
C MET A 152 -20.64 -0.83 -13.45
N ILE A 153 -20.62 -0.20 -12.29
CA ILE A 153 -19.48 -0.30 -11.32
C ILE A 153 -19.39 -1.71 -10.73
N SER A 154 -20.54 -2.39 -10.57
CA SER A 154 -20.56 -3.74 -10.00
C SER A 154 -20.05 -4.84 -10.94
N ILE A 155 -19.93 -4.55 -12.24
CA ILE A 155 -19.50 -5.50 -13.29
C ILE A 155 -17.99 -5.35 -13.58
N CYS A 156 -17.39 -4.18 -13.25
CA CYS A 156 -15.95 -3.92 -13.38
C CYS A 156 -15.17 -4.32 -12.13
#